data_9f2ce47f2b7198541d40d5f59d803c04
#
_entry.id   9f2ce47f2b7198541d40d5f59d803c04
#
_cell.length_a   1.000
_cell.length_b   1.000
_cell.length_c   1.000
_cell.angle_alpha   90.00
_cell.angle_beta   90.00
_cell.angle_gamma   90.00
#
_symmetry.space_group_name_H-M   'P 1'
#
loop_
_entity.id
_entity.type
_entity.pdbx_description
1 polymer ?
#
loop_
_entity_poly.entity_id
_entity_poly.type
_entity_poly.pdbx_seq_one_letter_code
_entity_poly.pdbx_strand_id
1 'polypeptide(L)'
;VENERDLGRRNEYLLRHIKRLQASVSSVERCRKPVVCMIKGACVGGGLDIAAACDIRICDRTAFFSVKEVELGIVADIGSLQRLPSIVGQGRATELALTARTVKSDEAEKIGLVSKCCGDAEELERACVEVAKRMASLSPLAIQGTKRSLLNSRDSESVEKGLEYVALKNAAQLISDDLKESMNARFEKRKPVYSRL
;
A
#
# COMPACT_ATOMS: atom_id res chain seq x y z
N VAL A 1 -30.27 -4.16 -13.28
CA VAL A 1 -30.24 -2.83 -12.65
C VAL A 1 -31.08 -1.81 -13.41
N GLU A 2 -31.33 -2.00 -14.71
CA GLU A 2 -32.08 -1.04 -15.54
C GLU A 2 -33.60 -0.99 -15.27
N ASN A 3 -34.15 -1.96 -14.54
CA ASN A 3 -35.61 -2.11 -14.39
C ASN A 3 -36.16 -1.81 -13.00
N GLU A 4 -35.36 -1.29 -12.06
CA GLU A 4 -35.82 -0.99 -10.72
C GLU A 4 -36.27 0.48 -10.63
N ARG A 5 -37.61 0.69 -10.66
CA ARG A 5 -38.22 2.03 -10.55
C ARG A 5 -38.04 2.68 -9.17
N ASP A 6 -37.68 1.90 -8.16
CA ASP A 6 -37.45 2.37 -6.80
C ASP A 6 -36.02 2.90 -6.62
N LEU A 7 -35.88 4.21 -6.58
CA LEU A 7 -34.59 4.88 -6.39
C LEU A 7 -33.90 4.51 -5.07
N GLY A 8 -34.66 4.25 -4.00
CA GLY A 8 -34.10 3.85 -2.71
C GLY A 8 -33.39 2.50 -2.79
N ARG A 9 -34.03 1.50 -3.39
CA ARG A 9 -33.43 0.17 -3.59
C ARG A 9 -32.24 0.21 -4.51
N ARG A 10 -32.30 1.00 -5.59
CA ARG A 10 -31.18 1.20 -6.51
C ARG A 10 -29.99 1.83 -5.79
N ASN A 11 -30.19 2.85 -4.97
CA ASN A 11 -29.14 3.50 -4.20
C ASN A 11 -28.51 2.53 -3.20
N GLU A 12 -29.32 1.73 -2.50
CA GLU A 12 -28.83 0.71 -1.59
C GLU A 12 -27.97 -0.36 -2.32
N TYR A 13 -28.40 -0.79 -3.51
CA TYR A 13 -27.62 -1.70 -4.34
C TYR A 13 -26.26 -1.09 -4.73
N LEU A 14 -26.24 0.17 -5.20
CA LEU A 14 -25.01 0.88 -5.57
C LEU A 14 -24.09 1.04 -4.36
N LEU A 15 -24.60 1.42 -3.20
CA LEU A 15 -23.83 1.52 -1.96
C LEU A 15 -23.17 0.19 -1.62
N ARG A 16 -23.90 -0.92 -1.65
CA ARG A 16 -23.35 -2.26 -1.39
C ARG A 16 -22.31 -2.67 -2.43
N HIS A 17 -22.52 -2.28 -3.68
CA HIS A 17 -21.56 -2.54 -4.75
C HIS A 17 -20.23 -1.80 -4.50
N ILE A 18 -20.29 -0.50 -4.24
CA ILE A 18 -19.12 0.33 -3.90
C ILE A 18 -18.40 -0.24 -2.67
N LYS A 19 -19.13 -0.56 -1.60
CA LYS A 19 -18.57 -1.17 -0.39
C LYS A 19 -17.81 -2.47 -0.66
N ARG A 20 -18.30 -3.30 -1.58
CA ARG A 20 -17.58 -4.53 -2.00
C ARG A 20 -16.28 -4.21 -2.73
N LEU A 21 -16.28 -3.23 -3.64
CA LEU A 21 -15.07 -2.79 -4.33
C LEU A 21 -14.05 -2.20 -3.35
N GLN A 22 -14.48 -1.34 -2.43
CA GLN A 22 -13.64 -0.81 -1.34
C GLN A 22 -13.03 -1.93 -0.50
N ALA A 23 -13.82 -2.94 -0.13
CA ALA A 23 -13.34 -4.08 0.65
C ALA A 23 -12.30 -4.90 -0.13
N SER A 24 -12.49 -5.07 -1.44
CA SER A 24 -11.56 -5.80 -2.31
C SER A 24 -10.21 -5.08 -2.39
N VAL A 25 -10.18 -3.79 -2.67
CA VAL A 25 -8.95 -2.99 -2.69
C VAL A 25 -8.29 -2.96 -1.31
N SER A 26 -9.07 -2.71 -0.26
CA SER A 26 -8.55 -2.67 1.12
C SER A 26 -8.04 -4.02 1.61
N SER A 27 -8.41 -5.15 0.97
CA SER A 27 -7.86 -6.46 1.32
C SER A 27 -6.36 -6.56 1.05
N VAL A 28 -5.86 -5.85 0.04
CA VAL A 28 -4.42 -5.74 -0.28
C VAL A 28 -3.67 -5.08 0.89
N GLU A 29 -4.18 -3.95 1.37
CA GLU A 29 -3.61 -3.23 2.51
C GLU A 29 -3.68 -4.06 3.80
N ARG A 30 -4.81 -4.75 4.05
CA ARG A 30 -5.02 -5.62 5.21
C ARG A 30 -4.27 -6.96 5.15
N CYS A 31 -3.68 -7.31 4.01
CA CYS A 31 -2.84 -8.50 3.92
C CYS A 31 -1.75 -8.45 5.00
N ARG A 32 -1.62 -9.52 5.78
CA ARG A 32 -0.65 -9.59 6.88
C ARG A 32 0.80 -9.46 6.38
N LYS A 33 1.08 -10.00 5.20
CA LYS A 33 2.39 -9.90 4.55
C LYS A 33 2.51 -8.56 3.83
N PRO A 34 3.70 -7.92 3.79
CA PRO A 34 3.92 -6.78 2.92
C PRO A 34 3.65 -7.12 1.45
N VAL A 35 3.09 -6.16 0.74
CA VAL A 35 2.75 -6.27 -0.68
C VAL A 35 3.57 -5.27 -1.46
N VAL A 36 4.33 -5.76 -2.44
CA VAL A 36 5.09 -4.95 -3.40
C VAL A 36 4.29 -4.85 -4.69
N CYS A 37 4.01 -3.65 -5.13
CA CYS A 37 3.37 -3.36 -6.41
C CYS A 37 4.42 -3.14 -7.48
N MET A 38 4.39 -3.96 -8.50
CA MET A 38 5.20 -3.84 -9.71
C MET A 38 4.36 -3.19 -10.80
N ILE A 39 4.75 -1.99 -11.27
CA ILE A 39 3.91 -1.15 -12.13
C ILE A 39 4.59 -0.94 -13.48
N LYS A 40 3.87 -1.32 -14.56
CA LYS A 40 4.28 -1.15 -15.94
C LYS A 40 3.14 -0.55 -16.74
N GLY A 41 3.43 0.47 -17.56
CA GLY A 41 2.40 1.12 -18.38
C GLY A 41 1.36 1.87 -17.54
N ALA A 42 0.09 1.75 -17.91
CA ALA A 42 -1.01 2.51 -17.30
C ALA A 42 -1.34 2.05 -15.86
N CYS A 43 -1.24 2.95 -14.91
CA CYS A 43 -1.73 2.79 -13.53
C CYS A 43 -2.73 3.93 -13.24
N VAL A 44 -3.95 3.77 -13.70
CA VAL A 44 -4.96 4.82 -13.81
C VAL A 44 -6.25 4.40 -13.11
N GLY A 45 -6.93 5.33 -12.44
CA GLY A 45 -8.20 5.07 -11.74
C GLY A 45 -8.07 3.91 -10.76
N GLY A 46 -8.89 2.87 -10.91
CA GLY A 46 -8.84 1.66 -10.06
C GLY A 46 -7.48 0.98 -9.97
N GLY A 47 -6.63 1.10 -11.01
CA GLY A 47 -5.24 0.64 -10.96
C GLY A 47 -4.41 1.41 -9.96
N LEU A 48 -4.61 2.73 -9.88
CA LEU A 48 -3.95 3.58 -8.89
C LEU A 48 -4.50 3.33 -7.48
N ASP A 49 -5.80 3.06 -7.33
CA ASP A 49 -6.38 2.68 -6.04
C ASP A 49 -5.72 1.41 -5.47
N ILE A 50 -5.53 0.39 -6.31
CA ILE A 50 -4.84 -0.85 -5.92
C ILE A 50 -3.38 -0.57 -5.57
N ALA A 51 -2.67 0.18 -6.42
CA ALA A 51 -1.27 0.55 -6.18
C ALA A 51 -1.10 1.32 -4.87
N ALA A 52 -2.01 2.27 -4.56
CA ALA A 52 -2.01 3.02 -3.32
C ALA A 52 -2.29 2.16 -2.07
N ALA A 53 -2.99 1.03 -2.23
CA ALA A 53 -3.24 0.07 -1.15
C ALA A 53 -2.07 -0.90 -0.90
N CYS A 54 -1.07 -0.95 -1.78
CA CYS A 54 0.15 -1.73 -1.58
C CYS A 54 1.14 -1.00 -0.66
N ASP A 55 2.02 -1.74 0.00
CA ASP A 55 3.02 -1.17 0.92
C ASP A 55 4.16 -0.46 0.17
N ILE A 56 4.66 -1.08 -0.87
CA ILE A 56 5.79 -0.57 -1.68
C ILE A 56 5.38 -0.55 -3.15
N ARG A 57 5.67 0.52 -3.85
CA ARG A 57 5.39 0.72 -5.28
C ARG A 57 6.71 0.96 -6.00
N ILE A 58 6.95 0.17 -7.05
CA ILE A 58 8.12 0.31 -7.95
C ILE A 58 7.59 0.29 -9.38
N CYS A 59 8.10 1.13 -10.25
CA CYS A 59 7.66 1.19 -11.64
C CYS A 59 8.84 1.12 -12.62
N ASP A 60 8.54 0.93 -13.90
CA ASP A 60 9.49 1.18 -14.98
C ASP A 60 9.20 2.52 -15.68
N ARG A 61 10.06 2.88 -16.65
CA ARG A 61 9.94 4.13 -17.40
C ARG A 61 8.67 4.25 -18.24
N THR A 62 8.00 3.15 -18.54
CA THR A 62 6.76 3.15 -19.32
C THR A 62 5.54 3.50 -18.47
N ALA A 63 5.68 3.48 -17.13
CA ALA A 63 4.57 3.70 -16.22
C ALA A 63 4.09 5.15 -16.25
N PHE A 64 2.78 5.31 -16.16
CA PHE A 64 2.13 6.59 -15.94
C PHE A 64 0.90 6.43 -15.05
N PHE A 65 0.57 7.50 -14.33
CA PHE A 65 -0.42 7.48 -13.27
C PHE A 65 -1.44 8.61 -13.46
N SER A 66 -2.69 8.38 -13.08
CA SER A 66 -3.72 9.43 -13.02
C SER A 66 -4.86 9.01 -12.10
N VAL A 67 -5.37 9.96 -11.32
CA VAL A 67 -6.68 9.86 -10.66
C VAL A 67 -7.72 10.30 -11.69
N LYS A 68 -8.24 9.36 -12.45
CA LYS A 68 -8.97 9.65 -13.70
C LYS A 68 -10.47 9.85 -13.51
N GLU A 69 -10.98 9.57 -12.34
CA GLU A 69 -12.41 9.47 -12.05
C GLU A 69 -13.19 10.76 -12.33
N VAL A 70 -12.60 11.93 -12.03
CA VAL A 70 -13.27 13.23 -12.28
C VAL A 70 -13.50 13.50 -13.76
N GLU A 71 -12.66 12.98 -14.67
CA GLU A 71 -12.91 13.08 -16.12
C GLU A 71 -14.09 12.19 -16.57
N LEU A 72 -14.43 11.18 -15.79
CA LEU A 72 -15.60 10.31 -16.01
C LEU A 72 -16.86 10.86 -15.31
N GLY A 73 -16.77 12.02 -14.64
CA GLY A 73 -17.87 12.63 -13.91
C GLY A 73 -18.22 11.91 -12.60
N ILE A 74 -17.28 11.17 -12.03
CA ILE A 74 -17.46 10.47 -10.74
C ILE A 74 -16.37 10.86 -9.75
N VAL A 75 -16.64 10.63 -8.48
CA VAL A 75 -15.64 10.75 -7.40
C VAL A 75 -14.87 9.43 -7.30
N ALA A 76 -13.55 9.49 -7.14
CA ALA A 76 -12.75 8.30 -6.86
C ALA A 76 -13.17 7.71 -5.50
N ASP A 77 -13.81 6.54 -5.53
CA ASP A 77 -14.57 6.02 -4.38
C ASP A 77 -14.04 4.69 -3.82
N ILE A 78 -12.93 4.15 -4.35
CA ILE A 78 -12.38 2.88 -3.89
C ILE A 78 -11.02 3.00 -3.18
N GLY A 79 -10.51 4.22 -2.96
CA GLY A 79 -9.52 4.43 -1.92
C GLY A 79 -8.33 5.32 -2.23
N SER A 80 -8.15 5.86 -3.45
CA SER A 80 -7.05 6.77 -3.77
C SER A 80 -7.12 8.06 -2.97
N LEU A 81 -8.30 8.67 -2.82
CA LEU A 81 -8.46 9.91 -2.07
C LEU A 81 -8.12 9.79 -0.57
N GLN A 82 -8.23 8.58 -0.02
CA GLN A 82 -7.92 8.31 1.38
C GLN A 82 -6.44 7.95 1.59
N ARG A 83 -5.76 7.41 0.55
CA ARG A 83 -4.39 6.90 0.66
C ARG A 83 -3.32 7.83 0.08
N LEU A 84 -3.60 8.48 -1.05
CA LEU A 84 -2.65 9.37 -1.70
C LEU A 84 -2.13 10.51 -0.80
N PRO A 85 -2.95 11.16 0.05
CA PRO A 85 -2.45 12.21 0.93
C PRO A 85 -1.30 11.76 1.84
N SER A 86 -1.33 10.52 2.32
CA SER A 86 -0.24 9.97 3.13
C SER A 86 0.98 9.51 2.31
N ILE A 87 0.84 9.38 1.00
CA ILE A 87 1.91 8.93 0.09
C ILE A 87 2.65 10.13 -0.51
N VAL A 88 1.92 11.09 -1.09
CA VAL A 88 2.51 12.22 -1.83
C VAL A 88 2.29 13.58 -1.14
N GLY A 89 1.64 13.58 0.01
CA GLY A 89 1.22 14.78 0.73
C GLY A 89 -0.10 15.37 0.21
N GLN A 90 -0.82 16.07 1.11
CA GLN A 90 -2.18 16.57 0.86
C GLN A 90 -2.26 17.45 -0.39
N GLY A 91 -1.35 18.41 -0.56
CA GLY A 91 -1.39 19.36 -1.68
C GLY A 91 -1.29 18.69 -3.03
N ARG A 92 -0.34 17.75 -3.20
CA ARG A 92 -0.18 16.99 -4.45
C ARG A 92 -1.35 16.04 -4.70
N ALA A 93 -1.80 15.34 -3.66
CA ALA A 93 -2.96 14.47 -3.78
C ALA A 93 -4.20 15.26 -4.26
N THR A 94 -4.43 16.46 -3.72
CA THR A 94 -5.52 17.33 -4.13
C THR A 94 -5.37 17.78 -5.59
N GLU A 95 -4.19 18.25 -6.00
CA GLU A 95 -3.92 18.62 -7.38
C GLU A 95 -4.20 17.46 -8.34
N LEU A 96 -3.63 16.28 -8.08
CA LEU A 96 -3.79 15.12 -8.95
C LEU A 96 -5.25 14.66 -9.04
N ALA A 97 -5.98 14.67 -7.93
CA ALA A 97 -7.38 14.24 -7.88
C ALA A 97 -8.32 15.22 -8.59
N LEU A 98 -8.07 16.53 -8.49
CA LEU A 98 -8.95 17.54 -9.09
C LEU A 98 -8.65 17.80 -10.57
N THR A 99 -7.40 17.61 -11.01
CA THR A 99 -7.01 17.86 -12.40
C THR A 99 -7.02 16.62 -13.28
N ALA A 100 -7.03 15.44 -12.68
CA ALA A 100 -6.86 14.14 -13.35
C ALA A 100 -5.63 14.08 -14.29
N ARG A 101 -4.67 15.00 -14.12
CA ARG A 101 -3.49 15.04 -14.98
C ARG A 101 -2.67 13.77 -14.90
N THR A 102 -1.99 13.47 -15.97
CA THR A 102 -1.07 12.33 -16.03
C THR A 102 0.24 12.68 -15.34
N VAL A 103 0.71 11.80 -14.48
CA VAL A 103 2.03 11.78 -13.84
C VAL A 103 2.88 10.72 -14.51
N LYS A 104 4.03 11.09 -15.06
CA LYS A 104 4.99 10.13 -15.64
C LYS A 104 5.88 9.52 -14.56
N SER A 105 6.55 8.44 -14.89
CA SER A 105 7.36 7.64 -13.97
C SER A 105 8.45 8.43 -13.23
N ASP A 106 9.13 9.34 -13.91
CA ASP A 106 10.18 10.19 -13.32
C ASP A 106 9.62 11.21 -12.31
N GLU A 107 8.45 11.79 -12.60
CA GLU A 107 7.73 12.63 -11.65
C GLU A 107 7.19 11.82 -10.49
N ALA A 108 6.64 10.63 -10.76
CA ALA A 108 6.09 9.75 -9.72
C ALA A 108 7.14 9.39 -8.66
N GLU A 109 8.39 9.15 -9.06
CA GLU A 109 9.50 8.94 -8.14
C GLU A 109 9.84 10.21 -7.36
N LYS A 110 9.95 11.36 -8.01
CA LYS A 110 10.26 12.65 -7.37
C LYS A 110 9.24 13.06 -6.32
N ILE A 111 7.96 12.76 -6.54
CA ILE A 111 6.90 13.09 -5.58
C ILE A 111 6.66 12.01 -4.53
N GLY A 112 7.38 10.89 -4.59
CA GLY A 112 7.25 9.77 -3.66
C GLY A 112 6.04 8.87 -3.91
N LEU A 113 5.38 8.98 -5.07
CA LEU A 113 4.29 8.07 -5.45
C LEU A 113 4.81 6.64 -5.62
N VAL A 114 6.00 6.49 -6.18
CA VAL A 114 6.76 5.24 -6.23
C VAL A 114 8.11 5.41 -5.53
N SER A 115 8.64 4.34 -4.98
CA SER A 115 9.93 4.35 -4.27
C SER A 115 11.14 4.21 -5.21
N LYS A 116 10.92 3.73 -6.44
CA LYS A 116 11.94 3.59 -7.47
C LYS A 116 11.32 3.53 -8.86
N CYS A 117 11.97 4.19 -9.84
CA CYS A 117 11.71 4.05 -11.26
C CYS A 117 12.88 3.29 -11.91
N CYS A 118 12.61 2.12 -12.50
CA CYS A 118 13.58 1.26 -13.17
C CYS A 118 13.65 1.58 -14.68
N GLY A 119 14.79 1.26 -15.30
CA GLY A 119 15.03 1.54 -16.71
C GLY A 119 14.12 0.74 -17.66
N ASP A 120 13.83 -0.50 -17.29
CA ASP A 120 13.03 -1.44 -18.10
C ASP A 120 12.28 -2.44 -17.22
N ALA A 121 11.53 -3.33 -17.86
CA ALA A 121 10.71 -4.34 -17.20
C ALA A 121 11.54 -5.42 -16.48
N GLU A 122 12.72 -5.74 -16.98
CA GLU A 122 13.60 -6.75 -16.36
C GLU A 122 14.26 -6.19 -15.09
N GLU A 123 14.70 -4.93 -15.13
CA GLU A 123 15.20 -4.24 -13.94
C GLU A 123 14.10 -4.09 -12.90
N LEU A 124 12.88 -3.76 -13.32
CA LEU A 124 11.71 -3.66 -12.46
C LEU A 124 11.45 -4.96 -11.72
N GLU A 125 11.42 -6.09 -12.44
CA GLU A 125 11.20 -7.40 -11.84
C GLU A 125 12.31 -7.75 -10.84
N ARG A 126 13.58 -7.56 -11.22
CA ARG A 126 14.72 -7.79 -10.31
C ARG A 126 14.60 -6.96 -9.06
N ALA A 127 14.30 -5.67 -9.17
CA ALA A 127 14.15 -4.76 -8.03
C ALA A 127 13.01 -5.18 -7.08
N CYS A 128 11.85 -5.53 -7.63
CA CYS A 128 10.71 -5.99 -6.84
C CYS A 128 11.01 -7.31 -6.11
N VAL A 129 11.62 -8.26 -6.79
CA VAL A 129 12.01 -9.56 -6.22
C VAL A 129 13.08 -9.39 -5.15
N GLU A 130 14.06 -8.51 -5.36
CA GLU A 130 15.10 -8.21 -4.36
C GLU A 130 14.50 -7.63 -3.07
N VAL A 131 13.61 -6.63 -3.19
CA VAL A 131 12.89 -6.06 -2.05
C VAL A 131 12.08 -7.13 -1.32
N ALA A 132 11.34 -7.97 -2.05
CA ALA A 132 10.55 -9.05 -1.48
C ALA A 132 11.43 -10.09 -0.76
N LYS A 133 12.55 -10.52 -1.37
CA LYS A 133 13.53 -11.43 -0.76
C LYS A 133 14.16 -10.81 0.49
N ARG A 134 14.48 -9.51 0.45
CA ARG A 134 15.01 -8.81 1.63
C ARG A 134 14.02 -8.85 2.79
N MET A 135 12.75 -8.52 2.55
CA MET A 135 11.71 -8.60 3.58
C MET A 135 11.50 -10.03 4.09
N ALA A 136 11.49 -11.02 3.19
CA ALA A 136 11.32 -12.42 3.52
C ALA A 136 12.49 -13.02 4.34
N SER A 137 13.66 -12.38 4.31
CA SER A 137 14.82 -12.78 5.13
C SER A 137 14.81 -12.24 6.56
N LEU A 138 13.82 -11.44 6.92
CA LEU A 138 13.67 -10.85 8.25
C LEU A 138 12.60 -11.58 9.04
N SER A 139 12.58 -11.38 10.37
CA SER A 139 11.59 -11.99 11.25
C SER A 139 10.16 -11.71 10.74
N PRO A 140 9.35 -12.74 10.48
CA PRO A 140 7.98 -12.56 10.02
C PRO A 140 7.10 -11.88 11.08
N LEU A 141 7.36 -12.08 12.37
CA LEU A 141 6.69 -11.37 13.46
C LEU A 141 6.99 -9.87 13.41
N ALA A 142 8.27 -9.49 13.27
CA ALA A 142 8.69 -8.10 13.22
C ALA A 142 8.17 -7.40 11.97
N ILE A 143 8.27 -8.01 10.78
CA ILE A 143 7.79 -7.44 9.52
C ILE A 143 6.28 -7.19 9.56
N GLN A 144 5.49 -8.19 9.98
CA GLN A 144 4.03 -8.03 10.05
C GLN A 144 3.62 -7.06 11.17
N GLY A 145 4.34 -7.07 12.28
CA GLY A 145 4.16 -6.09 13.37
C GLY A 145 4.42 -4.67 12.90
N THR A 146 5.53 -4.45 12.19
CA THR A 146 5.90 -3.14 11.63
C THR A 146 4.85 -2.62 10.64
N LYS A 147 4.43 -3.45 9.66
CA LYS A 147 3.36 -3.07 8.73
C LYS A 147 2.10 -2.64 9.47
N ARG A 148 1.64 -3.43 10.43
CA ARG A 148 0.46 -3.10 11.24
C ARG A 148 0.61 -1.81 12.02
N SER A 149 1.78 -1.57 12.60
CA SER A 149 2.06 -0.36 13.36
C SER A 149 2.08 0.88 12.46
N LEU A 150 2.65 0.79 11.26
CA LEU A 150 2.63 1.88 10.29
C LEU A 150 1.21 2.25 9.85
N LEU A 151 0.38 1.24 9.54
CA LEU A 151 -1.03 1.46 9.19
C LEU A 151 -1.82 2.07 10.36
N ASN A 152 -1.62 1.55 11.57
CA ASN A 152 -2.26 2.11 12.76
C ASN A 152 -1.83 3.56 13.01
N SER A 153 -0.53 3.87 12.87
CA SER A 153 -0.03 5.24 13.06
C SER A 153 -0.56 6.21 12.02
N ARG A 154 -0.72 5.78 10.76
CA ARG A 154 -1.35 6.59 9.71
C ARG A 154 -2.79 6.96 10.05
N ASP A 155 -3.52 6.00 10.59
CA ASP A 155 -4.96 6.13 10.87
C ASP A 155 -5.24 6.63 12.31
N SER A 156 -4.17 6.85 13.11
CA SER A 156 -4.27 7.31 14.50
C SER A 156 -4.46 8.81 14.59
N GLU A 157 -5.23 9.25 15.59
CA GLU A 157 -5.48 10.66 15.88
C GLU A 157 -4.25 11.39 16.47
N SER A 158 -3.29 10.66 17.07
CA SER A 158 -2.10 11.25 17.68
C SER A 158 -0.92 10.28 17.67
N VAL A 159 0.28 10.84 17.77
CA VAL A 159 1.52 10.08 17.94
C VAL A 159 1.47 9.22 19.21
N GLU A 160 0.92 9.76 20.30
CA GLU A 160 0.80 9.06 21.58
C GLU A 160 0.00 7.76 21.47
N LYS A 161 -1.20 7.80 20.82
CA LYS A 161 -2.00 6.60 20.57
C LYS A 161 -1.25 5.59 19.70
N GLY A 162 -0.50 6.06 18.69
CA GLY A 162 0.35 5.20 17.87
C GLY A 162 1.46 4.52 18.67
N LEU A 163 2.12 5.25 19.57
CA LEU A 163 3.16 4.72 20.46
C LEU A 163 2.60 3.69 21.46
N GLU A 164 1.43 3.95 22.03
CA GLU A 164 0.75 2.99 22.91
C GLU A 164 0.45 1.68 22.19
N TYR A 165 -0.08 1.75 20.97
CA TYR A 165 -0.32 0.57 20.15
C TYR A 165 0.97 -0.23 19.88
N VAL A 166 2.07 0.45 19.52
CA VAL A 166 3.37 -0.20 19.27
C VAL A 166 3.93 -0.81 20.55
N ALA A 167 3.79 -0.15 21.70
CA ALA A 167 4.25 -0.66 23.00
C ALA A 167 3.56 -1.98 23.35
N LEU A 168 2.23 -2.03 23.26
CA LEU A 168 1.44 -3.24 23.49
C LEU A 168 1.82 -4.35 22.51
N LYS A 169 1.97 -4.01 21.23
CA LYS A 169 2.32 -4.97 20.20
C LYS A 169 3.71 -5.56 20.42
N ASN A 170 4.68 -4.71 20.73
CA ASN A 170 6.07 -5.10 20.88
C ASN A 170 6.31 -5.84 22.21
N ALA A 171 5.61 -5.49 23.29
CA ALA A 171 5.67 -6.24 24.54
C ALA A 171 5.36 -7.73 24.34
N ALA A 172 4.42 -8.06 23.46
CA ALA A 172 4.10 -9.44 23.12
C ALA A 172 5.17 -10.12 22.22
N GLN A 173 6.02 -9.36 21.53
CA GLN A 173 7.01 -9.88 20.58
C GLN A 173 8.45 -9.90 21.10
N LEU A 174 8.78 -9.08 22.11
CA LEU A 174 10.13 -9.00 22.68
C LEU A 174 10.62 -10.29 23.36
N ILE A 175 9.71 -11.20 23.68
CA ILE A 175 10.06 -12.52 24.26
C ILE A 175 10.02 -13.64 23.22
N SER A 176 9.90 -13.30 21.92
CA SER A 176 9.80 -14.28 20.85
C SER A 176 11.12 -15.01 20.59
N ASP A 177 11.01 -16.21 20.03
CA ASP A 177 12.19 -16.95 19.58
C ASP A 177 12.85 -16.30 18.37
N ASP A 178 12.13 -15.52 17.59
CA ASP A 178 12.68 -14.71 16.49
C ASP A 178 13.73 -13.70 17.00
N LEU A 179 13.49 -13.05 18.16
CA LEU A 179 14.47 -12.15 18.73
C LEU A 179 15.72 -12.92 19.21
N LYS A 180 15.56 -14.06 19.90
CA LYS A 180 16.68 -14.89 20.33
C LYS A 180 17.50 -15.37 19.14
N GLU A 181 16.84 -15.85 18.08
CA GLU A 181 17.51 -16.30 16.86
C GLU A 181 18.27 -15.16 16.20
N SER A 182 17.67 -13.96 16.11
CA SER A 182 18.34 -12.77 15.56
C SER A 182 19.62 -12.43 16.31
N MET A 183 19.60 -12.51 17.64
CA MET A 183 20.77 -12.24 18.49
C MET A 183 21.83 -13.34 18.32
N ASN A 184 21.46 -14.60 18.38
CA ASN A 184 22.37 -15.72 18.24
C ASN A 184 23.03 -15.73 16.85
N ALA A 185 22.25 -15.58 15.78
CA ALA A 185 22.76 -15.50 14.42
C ALA A 185 23.78 -14.37 14.23
N ARG A 186 23.56 -13.21 14.89
CA ARG A 186 24.50 -12.09 14.86
C ARG A 186 25.81 -12.41 15.59
N PHE A 187 25.75 -13.06 16.75
CA PHE A 187 26.93 -13.51 17.50
C PHE A 187 27.74 -14.54 16.70
N GLU A 188 27.05 -15.48 16.09
CA GLU A 188 27.64 -16.57 15.29
C GLU A 188 28.00 -16.13 13.87
N LYS A 189 27.76 -14.87 13.49
CA LYS A 189 28.01 -14.30 12.14
C LYS A 189 27.39 -15.11 11.00
N ARG A 190 26.21 -15.69 11.24
CA ARG A 190 25.42 -16.44 10.25
C ARG A 190 24.11 -15.71 9.92
N LYS A 191 23.40 -16.17 8.88
CA LYS A 191 22.05 -15.69 8.59
C LYS A 191 21.07 -16.30 9.59
N PRO A 192 20.09 -15.50 10.09
CA PRO A 192 19.04 -16.04 10.95
C PRO A 192 18.07 -16.91 10.17
N VAL A 193 17.47 -17.88 10.88
CA VAL A 193 16.43 -18.78 10.33
C VAL A 193 15.19 -18.67 11.20
N TYR A 194 14.10 -18.22 10.61
CA TYR A 194 12.85 -17.99 11.33
C TYR A 194 11.79 -19.01 10.98
N SER A 195 10.96 -19.37 11.96
CA SER A 195 9.79 -20.19 11.75
C SER A 195 8.75 -19.44 10.89
N ARG A 196 8.00 -20.18 10.08
CA ARG A 196 6.89 -19.61 9.30
C ARG A 196 5.71 -19.29 10.22
N LEU A 197 5.00 -18.20 9.92
CA LEU A 197 3.73 -17.82 10.55
C LEU A 197 2.55 -18.32 9.73
#